data_6483c94cc4a057c388d3fe8a0ef1f817
#
_entry.id   6483c94cc4a057c388d3fe8a0ef1f817
#
_cell.length_a   1.000
_cell.length_b   1.000
_cell.length_c   1.000
_cell.angle_alpha   90.00
_cell.angle_beta   90.00
_cell.angle_gamma   90.00
#
_symmetry.space_group_name_H-M   'P 1'
#
loop_
_entity.id
_entity.type
_entity.pdbx_description
1 polymer ?
#
loop_
_entity_poly.entity_id
_entity_poly.type
_entity_poly.pdbx_seq_one_letter_code
_entity_poly.pdbx_strand_id
1 'polypeptide(L)'
;MAVLSCKGNQKSSLSIILTIFVLGFRRAAINTSSPMKILIDNGHGIQTKGKRSPDGKLLEYAYTRELARQIVKILKSRGYDSELLVPKDDDIPLSERVRRTNAHCQALGKSNVILISLHLNAAGDGTKWMNATGWSCYTCKGQTESDRLADCLYKAAEQILKNQVIRTDYARDGDADWEENFYILRHSLCPAVLTENFFMDSLRDRDFLMSQIGKKGIVDTHIKGILNYISFFFAIPH
;
A
#
# COMPACT_ATOMS: atom_id res chain seq x y z
N MET A 1 -10.27 28.59 91.75
CA MET A 1 -9.47 29.86 91.64
C MET A 1 -9.12 30.01 90.19
N ALA A 2 -9.78 30.91 89.57
CA ALA A 2 -9.23 32.03 88.79
C ALA A 2 -8.55 31.57 87.47
N VAL A 3 -8.89 31.97 86.42
CA VAL A 3 -9.46 33.13 85.74
C VAL A 3 -8.69 33.34 84.44
N LEU A 4 -9.46 33.50 83.37
CA LEU A 4 -9.19 34.33 82.18
C LEU A 4 -8.01 33.96 81.26
N SER A 5 -8.01 34.14 80.00
CA SER A 5 -8.82 34.96 79.10
C SER A 5 -8.30 34.82 77.68
N CYS A 6 -9.21 34.83 76.77
CA CYS A 6 -9.22 35.56 75.50
C CYS A 6 -8.26 35.33 74.37
N LYS A 7 -8.92 35.12 73.30
CA LYS A 7 -8.81 35.72 71.95
C LYS A 7 -7.66 35.29 71.01
N GLY A 8 -8.04 34.94 69.89
CA GLY A 8 -7.27 35.11 68.70
C GLY A 8 -7.75 34.28 67.53
N ASN A 9 -8.73 34.78 66.85
CA ASN A 9 -9.21 34.39 65.56
C ASN A 9 -8.11 34.50 64.53
N GLN A 10 -7.80 33.44 63.78
CA GLN A 10 -7.49 33.64 62.36
C GLN A 10 -7.65 32.33 61.61
N LYS A 11 -8.68 32.34 60.79
CA LYS A 11 -8.84 31.40 59.71
C LYS A 11 -7.75 31.69 58.67
N SER A 12 -6.86 30.77 58.44
CA SER A 12 -6.07 30.75 57.22
C SER A 12 -6.54 29.60 56.34
N SER A 13 -7.45 29.95 55.43
CA SER A 13 -7.78 29.09 54.31
C SER A 13 -6.54 28.86 53.48
N LEU A 14 -5.98 27.66 53.53
CA LEU A 14 -5.03 27.22 52.54
C LEU A 14 -5.82 26.82 51.31
N SER A 15 -6.02 27.76 50.42
CA SER A 15 -6.45 27.47 49.03
C SER A 15 -5.31 26.75 48.32
N ILE A 16 -5.42 25.43 48.25
CA ILE A 16 -4.60 24.64 47.35
C ILE A 16 -5.11 24.97 45.94
N ILE A 17 -4.43 25.89 45.26
CA ILE A 17 -4.60 26.13 43.84
C ILE A 17 -4.01 24.92 43.14
N LEU A 18 -4.88 23.96 42.80
CA LEU A 18 -4.57 22.87 41.90
C LEU A 18 -4.45 23.46 40.50
N THR A 19 -3.26 23.90 40.13
CA THR A 19 -2.96 24.31 38.75
C THR A 19 -2.95 23.05 37.91
N ILE A 20 -4.10 22.72 37.34
CA ILE A 20 -4.21 21.72 36.27
C ILE A 20 -3.49 22.32 35.07
N PHE A 21 -2.24 21.91 34.88
CA PHE A 21 -1.52 22.09 33.62
C PHE A 21 -2.28 21.22 32.59
N VAL A 22 -3.32 21.77 32.00
CA VAL A 22 -3.88 21.25 30.75
C VAL A 22 -2.80 21.51 29.70
N LEU A 23 -1.88 20.55 29.55
CA LEU A 23 -1.08 20.44 28.35
C LEU A 23 -2.05 20.29 27.18
N GLY A 24 -2.42 21.43 26.65
CA GLY A 24 -3.09 21.52 25.37
C GLY A 24 -2.14 20.90 24.34
N PHE A 25 -2.30 19.61 24.11
CA PHE A 25 -1.92 19.02 22.85
C PHE A 25 -2.71 19.79 21.78
N ARG A 26 -2.17 20.92 21.36
CA ARG A 26 -2.50 21.44 20.04
C ARG A 26 -2.18 20.28 19.10
N ARG A 27 -3.20 19.54 18.69
CA ARG A 27 -3.16 18.85 17.43
C ARG A 27 -2.78 19.94 16.42
N ALA A 28 -1.49 20.07 16.16
CA ALA A 28 -1.07 20.68 14.94
C ALA A 28 -1.89 19.94 13.88
N ALA A 29 -2.80 20.63 13.25
CA ALA A 29 -3.36 20.15 12.00
C ALA A 29 -2.15 20.03 11.10
N ILE A 30 -1.56 18.83 11.08
CA ILE A 30 -0.59 18.46 10.08
C ILE A 30 -1.43 18.52 8.82
N ASN A 31 -1.30 19.63 8.12
CA ASN A 31 -1.79 19.77 6.75
C ASN A 31 -0.84 18.91 5.90
N THR A 32 -0.91 17.61 6.14
CA THR A 32 -0.18 16.59 5.41
C THR A 32 -1.03 16.15 4.23
N SER A 33 -1.28 17.07 3.30
CA SER A 33 -1.34 16.61 1.93
C SER A 33 0.09 16.15 1.61
N SER A 34 0.37 14.86 1.76
CA SER A 34 1.58 14.29 1.16
C SER A 34 1.60 14.79 -0.28
N PRO A 35 2.64 15.50 -0.73
CA PRO A 35 2.70 16.00 -2.10
C PRO A 35 2.76 14.84 -3.11
N MET A 36 2.82 13.60 -2.65
CA MET A 36 2.92 12.41 -3.47
C MET A 36 1.56 11.89 -3.90
N LYS A 37 1.33 11.81 -5.19
CA LYS A 37 0.19 11.17 -5.83
C LYS A 37 0.41 9.66 -5.91
N ILE A 38 -0.55 8.88 -5.41
CA ILE A 38 -0.50 7.42 -5.39
C ILE A 38 -1.52 6.89 -6.40
N LEU A 39 -1.03 6.26 -7.46
CA LEU A 39 -1.86 5.63 -8.49
C LEU A 39 -1.91 4.13 -8.24
N ILE A 40 -3.11 3.59 -8.10
CA ILE A 40 -3.34 2.16 -8.00
C ILE A 40 -3.96 1.68 -9.30
N ASP A 41 -3.18 0.94 -10.06
CA ASP A 41 -3.63 0.23 -11.25
C ASP A 41 -4.12 -1.16 -10.85
N ASN A 42 -5.19 -1.60 -11.46
CA ASN A 42 -5.73 -2.94 -11.26
C ASN A 42 -5.67 -3.69 -12.60
N GLY A 43 -5.00 -4.82 -12.59
CA GLY A 43 -4.75 -5.62 -13.78
C GLY A 43 -6.01 -6.06 -14.51
N HIS A 44 -5.89 -6.16 -15.82
CA HIS A 44 -6.91 -6.69 -16.72
C HIS A 44 -8.26 -5.95 -16.70
N GLY A 45 -9.26 -6.54 -17.32
CA GLY A 45 -10.64 -6.09 -17.35
C GLY A 45 -11.59 -7.27 -17.54
N ILE A 46 -12.89 -7.01 -17.51
CA ILE A 46 -13.92 -8.05 -17.66
C ILE A 46 -13.81 -8.80 -18.99
N GLN A 47 -13.26 -8.15 -20.03
CA GLN A 47 -13.09 -8.73 -21.34
C GLN A 47 -11.82 -9.60 -21.48
N THR A 48 -10.89 -9.55 -20.50
CA THR A 48 -9.62 -10.30 -20.55
C THR A 48 -9.88 -11.79 -20.30
N LYS A 49 -9.79 -12.60 -21.35
CA LYS A 49 -10.01 -14.04 -21.26
C LYS A 49 -8.86 -14.75 -20.52
N GLY A 50 -9.17 -15.87 -19.85
CA GLY A 50 -8.17 -16.77 -19.25
C GLY A 50 -7.57 -16.30 -17.92
N LYS A 51 -7.86 -15.09 -17.47
CA LYS A 51 -7.34 -14.55 -16.20
C LYS A 51 -8.25 -14.91 -15.03
N ARG A 52 -8.23 -16.22 -14.70
CA ARG A 52 -9.07 -16.81 -13.64
C ARG A 52 -8.49 -18.12 -13.10
N SER A 53 -8.95 -18.54 -11.91
CA SER A 53 -8.66 -19.87 -11.38
C SER A 53 -9.28 -20.97 -12.26
N PRO A 54 -8.73 -22.20 -12.26
CA PRO A 54 -9.27 -23.33 -13.05
C PRO A 54 -10.75 -23.64 -12.78
N ASP A 55 -11.23 -23.44 -11.55
CA ASP A 55 -12.64 -23.60 -11.18
C ASP A 55 -13.52 -22.37 -11.46
N GLY A 56 -12.92 -21.29 -11.98
CA GLY A 56 -13.61 -20.06 -12.35
C GLY A 56 -14.12 -19.22 -11.16
N LYS A 57 -13.80 -19.59 -9.91
CA LYS A 57 -14.28 -18.88 -8.72
C LYS A 57 -13.52 -17.59 -8.41
N LEU A 58 -12.26 -17.52 -8.84
CA LEU A 58 -11.42 -16.34 -8.70
C LEU A 58 -11.18 -15.74 -10.08
N LEU A 59 -11.68 -14.52 -10.29
CA LEU A 59 -11.47 -13.74 -11.52
C LEU A 59 -10.49 -12.62 -11.19
N GLU A 60 -9.33 -12.59 -11.85
CA GLU A 60 -8.26 -11.64 -11.54
C GLU A 60 -8.74 -10.19 -11.59
N TYR A 61 -9.42 -9.79 -12.67
CA TYR A 61 -9.88 -8.41 -12.83
C TYR A 61 -10.82 -7.96 -11.70
N ALA A 62 -11.71 -8.82 -11.24
CA ALA A 62 -12.67 -8.48 -10.18
C ALA A 62 -11.96 -8.39 -8.81
N TYR A 63 -11.06 -9.34 -8.56
CA TYR A 63 -10.30 -9.41 -7.31
C TYR A 63 -9.36 -8.21 -7.15
N THR A 64 -8.56 -7.91 -8.16
CA THR A 64 -7.61 -6.78 -8.10
C THR A 64 -8.32 -5.45 -7.96
N ARG A 65 -9.52 -5.27 -8.57
CA ARG A 65 -10.36 -4.09 -8.37
C ARG A 65 -10.91 -3.96 -6.97
N GLU A 66 -11.34 -5.07 -6.37
CA GLU A 66 -11.81 -5.09 -4.98
C GLU A 66 -10.70 -4.60 -4.05
N LEU A 67 -9.48 -5.15 -4.18
CA LEU A 67 -8.34 -4.75 -3.37
C LEU A 67 -7.93 -3.30 -3.63
N ALA A 68 -7.84 -2.90 -4.89
CA ALA A 68 -7.47 -1.54 -5.27
C ALA A 68 -8.42 -0.48 -4.68
N ARG A 69 -9.74 -0.74 -4.71
CA ARG A 69 -10.74 0.13 -4.08
C ARG A 69 -10.55 0.25 -2.57
N GLN A 70 -10.23 -0.87 -1.89
CA GLN A 70 -9.95 -0.87 -0.46
C GLN A 70 -8.67 -0.09 -0.13
N ILE A 71 -7.58 -0.30 -0.88
CA ILE A 71 -6.32 0.42 -0.71
C ILE A 71 -6.54 1.93 -0.87
N VAL A 72 -7.16 2.36 -1.97
CA VAL A 72 -7.43 3.78 -2.22
C VAL A 72 -8.33 4.38 -1.14
N LYS A 73 -9.39 3.67 -0.71
CA LYS A 73 -10.26 4.13 0.36
C LYS A 73 -9.50 4.37 1.67
N ILE A 74 -8.63 3.43 2.05
CA ILE A 74 -7.84 3.54 3.29
C ILE A 74 -6.82 4.67 3.18
N LEU A 75 -6.09 4.77 2.07
CA LEU A 75 -5.13 5.85 1.86
C LEU A 75 -5.79 7.22 1.93
N LYS A 76 -6.93 7.41 1.24
CA LYS A 76 -7.72 8.65 1.31
C LYS A 76 -8.19 8.97 2.72
N SER A 77 -8.66 7.98 3.48
CA SER A 77 -9.09 8.20 4.87
C SER A 77 -7.97 8.63 5.81
N ARG A 78 -6.71 8.37 5.41
CA ARG A 78 -5.50 8.79 6.12
C ARG A 78 -4.91 10.10 5.59
N GLY A 79 -5.58 10.77 4.64
CA GLY A 79 -5.16 12.06 4.09
C GLY A 79 -4.19 11.98 2.91
N TYR A 80 -3.97 10.79 2.33
CA TYR A 80 -3.10 10.62 1.17
C TYR A 80 -3.87 10.83 -0.14
N ASP A 81 -3.24 11.53 -1.10
CA ASP A 81 -3.80 11.69 -2.45
C ASP A 81 -3.61 10.41 -3.26
N SER A 82 -4.63 9.61 -3.34
CA SER A 82 -4.63 8.32 -4.03
C SER A 82 -5.84 8.15 -4.93
N GLU A 83 -5.68 7.46 -6.06
CA GLU A 83 -6.79 7.14 -6.95
C GLU A 83 -6.61 5.83 -7.71
N LEU A 84 -7.73 5.31 -8.25
CA LEU A 84 -7.73 4.19 -9.17
C LEU A 84 -7.40 4.66 -10.57
N LEU A 85 -6.39 4.06 -11.17
CA LEU A 85 -6.04 4.33 -12.57
C LEU A 85 -7.14 3.85 -13.54
N VAL A 86 -7.79 2.72 -13.18
CA VAL A 86 -8.89 2.11 -13.95
C VAL A 86 -10.10 1.92 -13.04
N PRO A 87 -10.97 2.93 -12.91
CA PRO A 87 -12.10 2.88 -11.97
C PRO A 87 -13.25 1.97 -12.42
N LYS A 88 -13.38 1.70 -13.72
CA LYS A 88 -14.40 0.83 -14.32
C LYS A 88 -13.87 -0.59 -14.49
N ASP A 89 -14.77 -1.52 -14.84
CA ASP A 89 -14.42 -2.92 -15.06
C ASP A 89 -13.89 -3.21 -16.48
N ASP A 90 -13.86 -2.19 -17.34
CA ASP A 90 -13.37 -2.31 -18.70
C ASP A 90 -11.89 -2.69 -18.78
N ASP A 91 -11.53 -3.42 -19.81
CA ASP A 91 -10.12 -3.71 -20.14
C ASP A 91 -9.51 -2.51 -20.88
N ILE A 92 -8.81 -1.67 -20.16
CA ILE A 92 -8.14 -0.50 -20.71
C ILE A 92 -6.79 -0.92 -21.28
N PRO A 93 -6.45 -0.55 -22.53
CA PRO A 93 -5.15 -0.84 -23.13
C PRO A 93 -3.99 -0.33 -22.27
N LEU A 94 -2.88 -1.06 -22.25
CA LEU A 94 -1.69 -0.68 -21.48
C LEU A 94 -1.16 0.70 -21.85
N SER A 95 -1.22 1.08 -23.13
CA SER A 95 -0.85 2.43 -23.61
C SER A 95 -1.71 3.53 -22.97
N GLU A 96 -2.99 3.29 -22.79
CA GLU A 96 -3.89 4.24 -22.15
C GLU A 96 -3.63 4.31 -20.63
N ARG A 97 -3.32 3.19 -19.97
CA ARG A 97 -2.90 3.19 -18.54
C ARG A 97 -1.63 4.03 -18.35
N VAL A 98 -0.64 3.82 -19.21
CA VAL A 98 0.60 4.63 -19.21
C VAL A 98 0.32 6.10 -19.50
N ARG A 99 -0.54 6.41 -20.47
CA ARG A 99 -0.91 7.80 -20.79
C ARG A 99 -1.53 8.50 -19.57
N ARG A 100 -2.42 7.83 -18.85
CA ARG A 100 -3.04 8.38 -17.61
C ARG A 100 -1.99 8.60 -16.53
N THR A 101 -1.12 7.61 -16.28
CA THR A 101 -0.03 7.73 -15.31
C THR A 101 0.88 8.90 -15.63
N ASN A 102 1.32 9.00 -16.89
CA ASN A 102 2.25 10.04 -17.34
C ASN A 102 1.62 11.44 -17.35
N ALA A 103 0.31 11.56 -17.50
CA ALA A 103 -0.39 12.84 -17.35
C ALA A 103 -0.25 13.39 -15.91
N HIS A 104 -0.34 12.52 -14.88
CA HIS A 104 -0.05 12.92 -13.49
C HIS A 104 1.42 13.32 -13.31
N CYS A 105 2.34 12.56 -13.91
CA CYS A 105 3.77 12.88 -13.85
C CYS A 105 4.10 14.24 -14.48
N GLN A 106 3.45 14.58 -15.58
CA GLN A 106 3.61 15.87 -16.24
C GLN A 106 3.04 17.02 -15.41
N ALA A 107 1.91 16.80 -14.74
CA ALA A 107 1.25 17.82 -13.93
C ALA A 107 1.94 18.08 -12.58
N LEU A 108 2.48 17.04 -11.95
CA LEU A 108 2.94 17.06 -10.55
C LEU A 108 4.46 16.90 -10.41
N GLY A 109 5.14 16.52 -11.48
CA GLY A 109 6.54 16.07 -11.44
C GLY A 109 6.64 14.57 -11.22
N LYS A 110 7.52 13.90 -11.95
CA LYS A 110 7.67 12.44 -11.96
C LYS A 110 8.03 11.84 -10.59
N SER A 111 8.78 12.57 -9.75
CA SER A 111 9.15 12.15 -8.40
C SER A 111 8.02 12.29 -7.37
N ASN A 112 6.95 13.01 -7.70
CA ASN A 112 5.79 13.21 -6.84
C ASN A 112 4.61 12.28 -7.19
N VAL A 113 4.86 11.27 -8.00
CA VAL A 113 3.87 10.26 -8.39
C VAL A 113 4.48 8.88 -8.20
N ILE A 114 3.70 7.93 -7.70
CA ILE A 114 4.06 6.50 -7.70
C ILE A 114 2.92 5.69 -8.30
N LEU A 115 3.28 4.59 -8.96
CA LEU A 115 2.34 3.65 -9.55
C LEU A 115 2.52 2.26 -8.95
N ILE A 116 1.42 1.67 -8.47
CA ILE A 116 1.37 0.28 -8.05
C ILE A 116 0.33 -0.46 -8.88
N SER A 117 0.77 -1.43 -9.70
CA SER A 117 -0.10 -2.28 -10.50
C SER A 117 -0.35 -3.61 -9.80
N LEU A 118 -1.61 -3.92 -9.52
CA LEU A 118 -2.03 -5.12 -8.79
C LEU A 118 -2.42 -6.23 -9.74
N HIS A 119 -1.77 -7.39 -9.62
CA HIS A 119 -2.02 -8.59 -10.41
C HIS A 119 -2.11 -9.85 -9.56
N LEU A 120 -2.57 -10.94 -10.17
CA LEU A 120 -2.46 -12.31 -9.68
C LEU A 120 -1.65 -13.13 -10.67
N ASN A 121 -0.66 -13.85 -10.17
CA ASN A 121 0.21 -14.69 -10.98
C ASN A 121 -0.53 -15.95 -11.50
N ALA A 122 0.01 -16.55 -12.54
CA ALA A 122 -0.38 -17.86 -13.04
C ALA A 122 0.86 -18.62 -13.51
N ALA A 123 0.96 -19.88 -13.15
CA ALA A 123 2.03 -20.78 -13.61
C ALA A 123 1.67 -21.53 -14.89
N GLY A 124 0.39 -21.60 -15.22
CA GLY A 124 -0.16 -22.24 -16.41
C GLY A 124 -1.13 -21.36 -17.17
N ASP A 125 -1.95 -21.97 -17.99
CA ASP A 125 -2.95 -21.30 -18.84
C ASP A 125 -4.33 -21.10 -18.17
N GLY A 126 -4.43 -21.43 -16.88
CA GLY A 126 -5.68 -21.34 -16.12
C GLY A 126 -6.65 -22.49 -16.30
N THR A 127 -6.27 -23.56 -17.03
CA THR A 127 -7.11 -24.75 -17.24
C THR A 127 -6.90 -25.84 -16.19
N LYS A 128 -5.75 -25.85 -15.52
CA LYS A 128 -5.35 -26.85 -14.52
C LYS A 128 -4.79 -26.20 -13.28
N TRP A 129 -4.94 -26.88 -12.14
CA TRP A 129 -4.26 -26.50 -10.90
C TRP A 129 -2.75 -26.74 -11.01
N MET A 130 -1.98 -25.76 -10.58
CA MET A 130 -0.52 -25.76 -10.55
C MET A 130 0.01 -25.73 -9.12
N ASN A 131 1.34 -25.96 -8.95
CA ASN A 131 1.97 -26.04 -7.64
C ASN A 131 2.77 -24.78 -7.27
N ALA A 132 2.89 -23.81 -8.20
CA ALA A 132 3.57 -22.57 -7.89
C ALA A 132 2.79 -21.78 -6.83
N THR A 133 3.52 -21.07 -5.97
CA THR A 133 2.92 -20.34 -4.84
C THR A 133 3.76 -19.11 -4.51
N GLY A 134 3.16 -18.11 -3.94
CA GLY A 134 3.83 -16.99 -3.29
C GLY A 134 3.58 -15.64 -3.91
N TRP A 135 3.91 -14.65 -3.12
CA TRP A 135 3.84 -13.22 -3.48
C TRP A 135 5.18 -12.75 -4.07
N SER A 136 5.14 -11.87 -5.05
CA SER A 136 6.33 -11.23 -5.63
C SER A 136 6.01 -9.80 -6.09
N CYS A 137 7.07 -8.99 -6.21
CA CYS A 137 7.02 -7.65 -6.77
C CYS A 137 8.00 -7.54 -7.93
N TYR A 138 7.63 -6.78 -8.93
CA TYR A 138 8.39 -6.60 -10.16
C TYR A 138 8.69 -5.14 -10.40
N THR A 139 9.91 -4.86 -10.87
CA THR A 139 10.34 -3.56 -11.37
C THR A 139 10.77 -3.65 -12.84
N CYS A 140 11.13 -2.52 -13.42
CA CYS A 140 11.77 -2.47 -14.71
C CYS A 140 13.28 -2.64 -14.50
N LYS A 141 13.94 -3.23 -15.49
CA LYS A 141 15.37 -3.54 -15.48
C LYS A 141 16.25 -2.35 -15.12
N GLY A 142 17.19 -2.56 -14.20
CA GLY A 142 18.20 -1.60 -13.73
C GLY A 142 17.82 -0.91 -12.42
N GLN A 143 18.82 -0.40 -11.71
CA GLN A 143 18.65 0.24 -10.38
C GLN A 143 17.96 1.60 -10.48
N THR A 144 16.75 1.72 -9.94
CA THR A 144 15.90 2.90 -10.05
C THR A 144 15.18 3.21 -8.71
N GLU A 145 14.42 4.30 -8.65
CA GLU A 145 13.54 4.57 -7.50
C GLU A 145 12.39 3.56 -7.36
N SER A 146 12.12 2.76 -8.41
CA SER A 146 11.13 1.67 -8.33
C SER A 146 11.59 0.55 -7.40
N ASP A 147 12.89 0.23 -7.38
CA ASP A 147 13.47 -0.83 -6.54
C ASP A 147 13.32 -0.45 -5.06
N ARG A 148 13.48 0.83 -4.71
CA ARG A 148 13.22 1.32 -3.36
C ARG A 148 11.74 1.17 -2.95
N LEU A 149 10.81 1.42 -3.89
CA LEU A 149 9.38 1.18 -3.66
C LEU A 149 9.10 -0.32 -3.50
N ALA A 150 9.72 -1.16 -4.32
CA ALA A 150 9.64 -2.63 -4.21
C ALA A 150 10.19 -3.12 -2.87
N ASP A 151 11.35 -2.65 -2.44
CA ASP A 151 11.95 -2.94 -1.13
C ASP A 151 11.00 -2.63 0.05
N CYS A 152 10.32 -1.49 0.00
CA CYS A 152 9.34 -1.12 1.02
C CYS A 152 8.15 -2.09 1.04
N LEU A 153 7.72 -2.56 -0.13
CA LEU A 153 6.66 -3.55 -0.26
C LEU A 153 7.11 -4.93 0.21
N TYR A 154 8.34 -5.37 -0.14
CA TYR A 154 8.91 -6.64 0.36
C TYR A 154 9.01 -6.66 1.88
N LYS A 155 9.57 -5.61 2.50
CA LYS A 155 9.63 -5.47 3.96
C LYS A 155 8.25 -5.51 4.62
N ALA A 156 7.24 -4.95 3.97
CA ALA A 156 5.86 -5.02 4.45
C ALA A 156 5.28 -6.44 4.28
N ALA A 157 5.52 -7.09 3.14
CA ALA A 157 5.06 -8.45 2.86
C ALA A 157 5.63 -9.46 3.87
N GLU A 158 6.93 -9.42 4.13
CA GLU A 158 7.60 -10.27 5.13
C GLU A 158 7.00 -10.13 6.54
N GLN A 159 6.60 -8.91 6.91
CA GLN A 159 6.03 -8.64 8.22
C GLN A 159 4.56 -9.04 8.34
N ILE A 160 3.78 -8.92 7.27
CA ILE A 160 2.33 -9.13 7.29
C ILE A 160 1.97 -10.53 6.81
N LEU A 161 2.63 -11.04 5.78
CA LEU A 161 2.37 -12.34 5.16
C LEU A 161 3.29 -13.45 5.71
N LYS A 162 3.62 -13.39 7.00
CA LYS A 162 4.65 -14.22 7.68
C LYS A 162 4.58 -15.73 7.40
N ASN A 163 3.39 -16.26 7.16
CA ASN A 163 3.15 -17.69 6.96
C ASN A 163 2.96 -18.04 5.47
N GLN A 164 3.24 -17.09 4.59
CA GLN A 164 3.12 -17.25 3.15
C GLN A 164 4.51 -17.25 2.50
N VAL A 165 4.59 -17.78 1.31
CA VAL A 165 5.82 -17.74 0.52
C VAL A 165 5.99 -16.34 -0.06
N ILE A 166 7.14 -15.72 0.20
CA ILE A 166 7.59 -14.50 -0.46
C ILE A 166 8.67 -14.89 -1.44
N ARG A 167 8.45 -14.65 -2.71
CA ARG A 167 9.37 -14.99 -3.80
C ARG A 167 10.29 -13.82 -4.09
N THR A 168 11.58 -14.07 -4.11
CA THR A 168 12.63 -13.06 -4.34
C THR A 168 13.58 -13.51 -5.44
N ASP A 169 14.29 -12.56 -6.05
CA ASP A 169 15.26 -12.84 -7.13
C ASP A 169 16.67 -12.29 -6.83
N TYR A 170 17.13 -12.39 -5.58
CA TYR A 170 18.47 -11.93 -5.16
C TYR A 170 19.63 -12.45 -6.01
N ALA A 171 19.44 -13.58 -6.69
CA ALA A 171 20.50 -14.19 -7.49
C ALA A 171 20.79 -13.43 -8.79
N ARG A 172 19.88 -12.57 -9.23
CA ARG A 172 19.97 -11.89 -10.53
C ARG A 172 20.83 -10.63 -10.45
N ASP A 173 20.57 -9.75 -9.50
CA ASP A 173 21.24 -8.45 -9.37
C ASP A 173 21.46 -7.98 -7.93
N GLY A 174 21.04 -8.77 -6.94
CA GLY A 174 21.34 -8.56 -5.52
C GLY A 174 20.23 -7.97 -4.69
N ASP A 175 19.06 -7.65 -5.27
CA ASP A 175 17.87 -7.22 -4.55
C ASP A 175 16.72 -8.24 -4.60
N ALA A 176 15.57 -7.92 -4.00
CA ALA A 176 14.50 -8.89 -3.81
C ALA A 176 13.51 -8.94 -4.97
N ASP A 177 13.39 -7.88 -5.73
CA ASP A 177 12.39 -7.80 -6.78
C ASP A 177 12.80 -8.52 -8.07
N TRP A 178 11.79 -8.80 -8.87
CA TRP A 178 11.95 -9.44 -10.17
C TRP A 178 11.98 -8.37 -11.24
N GLU A 179 13.00 -8.38 -12.06
CA GLU A 179 13.10 -7.46 -13.18
C GLU A 179 12.41 -8.01 -14.44
N GLU A 180 11.35 -7.31 -14.88
CA GLU A 180 10.65 -7.67 -16.11
C GLU A 180 10.28 -6.45 -16.96
N ASN A 181 10.36 -6.59 -18.29
CA ASN A 181 10.03 -5.53 -19.24
C ASN A 181 8.52 -5.36 -19.43
N PHE A 182 7.75 -5.37 -18.34
CA PHE A 182 6.31 -5.11 -18.44
C PHE A 182 6.05 -3.69 -18.98
N TYR A 183 5.15 -3.61 -19.96
CA TYR A 183 4.88 -2.36 -20.66
C TYR A 183 4.57 -1.20 -19.72
N ILE A 184 3.73 -1.44 -18.70
CA ILE A 184 3.32 -0.42 -17.74
C ILE A 184 4.50 0.07 -16.88
N LEU A 185 5.43 -0.80 -16.50
CA LEU A 185 6.62 -0.43 -15.75
C LEU A 185 7.61 0.36 -16.61
N ARG A 186 7.88 -0.15 -17.82
CA ARG A 186 8.87 0.45 -18.72
C ARG A 186 8.51 1.84 -19.22
N HIS A 187 7.22 2.12 -19.43
CA HIS A 187 6.75 3.35 -20.05
C HIS A 187 6.18 4.38 -19.08
N SER A 188 6.04 4.04 -17.79
CA SER A 188 5.68 4.99 -16.73
C SER A 188 6.88 5.86 -16.39
N LEU A 189 6.66 7.18 -16.24
CA LEU A 189 7.71 8.16 -15.95
C LEU A 189 8.04 8.26 -14.46
N CYS A 190 7.19 7.75 -13.61
CA CYS A 190 7.36 7.74 -12.14
C CYS A 190 7.89 6.39 -11.65
N PRO A 191 8.33 6.28 -10.39
CA PRO A 191 8.54 4.99 -9.75
C PRO A 191 7.30 4.11 -9.88
N ALA A 192 7.48 2.91 -10.45
CA ALA A 192 6.39 2.01 -10.79
C ALA A 192 6.75 0.57 -10.44
N VAL A 193 5.83 -0.12 -9.78
CA VAL A 193 5.96 -1.54 -9.45
C VAL A 193 4.71 -2.31 -9.87
N LEU A 194 4.88 -3.62 -10.14
CA LEU A 194 3.79 -4.54 -10.35
C LEU A 194 3.89 -5.64 -9.29
N THR A 195 2.80 -5.87 -8.56
CA THR A 195 2.75 -6.94 -7.57
C THR A 195 1.95 -8.12 -8.09
N GLU A 196 2.54 -9.31 -8.04
CA GLU A 196 1.89 -10.57 -8.28
C GLU A 196 1.47 -11.18 -6.94
N ASN A 197 0.19 -10.99 -6.61
CA ASN A 197 -0.37 -11.34 -5.32
C ASN A 197 -0.79 -12.81 -5.30
N PHE A 198 0.17 -13.71 -5.26
CA PHE A 198 -0.02 -15.16 -5.30
C PHE A 198 -0.52 -15.70 -6.65
N PHE A 199 -0.67 -17.01 -6.75
CA PHE A 199 -1.03 -17.69 -8.00
C PHE A 199 -2.51 -18.05 -8.02
N MET A 200 -3.25 -17.52 -9.00
CA MET A 200 -4.69 -17.80 -9.14
C MET A 200 -4.98 -19.25 -9.55
N ASP A 201 -3.99 -19.94 -10.13
CA ASP A 201 -4.06 -21.34 -10.54
C ASP A 201 -3.40 -22.32 -9.53
N SER A 202 -3.03 -21.83 -8.35
CA SER A 202 -2.65 -22.66 -7.20
C SER A 202 -3.83 -22.79 -6.25
N LEU A 203 -4.26 -24.02 -5.93
CA LEU A 203 -5.40 -24.25 -5.06
C LEU A 203 -5.18 -23.65 -3.67
N ARG A 204 -3.97 -23.82 -3.12
CA ARG A 204 -3.56 -23.24 -1.84
C ARG A 204 -3.66 -21.71 -1.85
N ASP A 205 -3.09 -21.08 -2.88
CA ASP A 205 -3.05 -19.62 -2.98
C ASP A 205 -4.45 -19.05 -3.25
N ARG A 206 -5.23 -19.71 -4.10
CA ARG A 206 -6.61 -19.33 -4.38
C ARG A 206 -7.47 -19.35 -3.10
N ASP A 207 -7.34 -20.36 -2.27
CA ASP A 207 -8.08 -20.46 -1.01
C ASP A 207 -7.66 -19.34 -0.03
N PHE A 208 -6.37 -19.03 0.04
CA PHE A 208 -5.87 -17.89 0.79
C PHE A 208 -6.41 -16.57 0.25
N LEU A 209 -6.32 -16.34 -1.06
CA LEU A 209 -6.80 -15.13 -1.73
C LEU A 209 -8.30 -14.89 -1.47
N MET A 210 -9.13 -15.93 -1.51
CA MET A 210 -10.56 -15.81 -1.28
C MET A 210 -10.93 -15.62 0.20
N SER A 211 -10.01 -15.87 1.13
CA SER A 211 -10.24 -15.67 2.56
C SER A 211 -10.19 -14.19 2.94
N GLN A 212 -10.90 -13.82 4.03
CA GLN A 212 -10.82 -12.46 4.58
C GLN A 212 -9.42 -12.13 5.10
N ILE A 213 -8.70 -13.13 5.63
CA ILE A 213 -7.31 -12.98 6.10
C ILE A 213 -6.39 -12.67 4.92
N GLY A 214 -6.54 -13.38 3.80
CA GLY A 214 -5.74 -13.15 2.60
C GLY A 214 -5.99 -11.77 1.99
N LYS A 215 -7.25 -11.40 1.78
CA LYS A 215 -7.61 -10.07 1.27
C LYS A 215 -7.06 -8.96 2.15
N LYS A 216 -7.28 -9.05 3.47
CA LYS A 216 -6.77 -8.06 4.42
C LYS A 216 -5.24 -8.02 4.42
N GLY A 217 -4.57 -9.18 4.41
CA GLY A 217 -3.12 -9.27 4.39
C GLY A 217 -2.52 -8.56 3.18
N ILE A 218 -3.07 -8.78 1.98
CA ILE A 218 -2.60 -8.12 0.76
C ILE A 218 -2.84 -6.61 0.83
N VAL A 219 -4.03 -6.16 1.25
CA VAL A 219 -4.33 -4.73 1.40
C VAL A 219 -3.37 -4.08 2.39
N ASP A 220 -3.18 -4.67 3.57
CA ASP A 220 -2.29 -4.13 4.61
C ASP A 220 -0.83 -4.09 4.14
N THR A 221 -0.38 -5.07 3.36
CA THR A 221 0.97 -5.11 2.76
C THR A 221 1.19 -3.89 1.86
N HIS A 222 0.26 -3.61 0.96
CA HIS A 222 0.36 -2.46 0.07
C HIS A 222 0.30 -1.14 0.83
N ILE A 223 -0.65 -0.99 1.76
CA ILE A 223 -0.75 0.21 2.59
C ILE A 223 0.56 0.45 3.34
N LYS A 224 1.09 -0.57 4.02
CA LYS A 224 2.32 -0.44 4.81
C LYS A 224 3.53 -0.14 3.93
N GLY A 225 3.69 -0.83 2.81
CA GLY A 225 4.80 -0.60 1.87
C GLY A 225 4.78 0.80 1.29
N ILE A 226 3.62 1.28 0.83
CA ILE A 226 3.43 2.64 0.32
C ILE A 226 3.78 3.68 1.39
N LEU A 227 3.27 3.52 2.62
CA LEU A 227 3.54 4.48 3.70
C LEU A 227 5.01 4.48 4.12
N ASN A 228 5.68 3.33 4.13
CA ASN A 228 7.11 3.24 4.38
C ASN A 228 7.91 3.99 3.31
N TYR A 229 7.57 3.81 2.04
CA TYR A 229 8.21 4.52 0.94
C TYR A 229 8.04 6.03 1.05
N ILE A 230 6.82 6.50 1.29
CA ILE A 230 6.52 7.93 1.47
C ILE A 230 7.31 8.51 2.66
N SER A 231 7.31 7.82 3.79
CA SER A 231 8.06 8.26 4.98
C SER A 231 9.55 8.36 4.71
N PHE A 232 10.10 7.41 3.97
CA PHE A 232 11.51 7.42 3.57
C PHE A 232 11.81 8.59 2.62
N PHE A 233 10.95 8.80 1.62
CA PHE A 233 11.12 9.87 0.62
C PHE A 233 11.17 11.26 1.27
N PHE A 234 10.36 11.53 2.29
CA PHE A 234 10.34 12.82 2.99
C PHE A 234 11.33 12.92 4.16
N ALA A 235 11.99 11.85 4.56
CA ALA A 235 13.00 11.88 5.60
C ALA A 235 14.39 12.28 5.08
N ILE A 236 14.62 12.24 3.77
CA ILE A 236 15.89 12.65 3.14
C ILE A 236 15.82 14.15 2.85
N PRO A 237 16.70 14.99 3.44
CA PRO A 237 16.83 16.38 3.04
C PRO A 237 17.30 16.44 1.57
N HIS A 238 16.56 17.12 0.73
CA HIS A 238 16.89 17.37 -0.68
C HIS A 238 17.83 18.55 -0.82
#